data_139161b13aa1d918881f5777921b19a9
#
_entry.id   139161b13aa1d918881f5777921b19a9
#
_cell.length_a   1.000
_cell.length_b   1.000
_cell.length_c   1.000
_cell.angle_alpha   90.00
_cell.angle_beta   90.00
_cell.angle_gamma   90.00
#
_symmetry.space_group_name_H-M   'P 1'
#
loop_
_entity.id
_entity.type
_entity.pdbx_description
1 polymer ?
#
loop_
_entity_poly.entity_id
_entity_poly.type
_entity_poly.pdbx_seq_one_letter_code
_entity_poly.pdbx_strand_id
1 'polypeptide(L)'
;MRRFVLSLAVASIVFVPVLHAQHAPSAQKTTQTCPPSTTIQELTKALDDAVSGPGNKDRTCLRNLLLPDARLTPIRKTPDGSFAPHALTVDDWIKAVAQRGETAFYERQIKVTAENYGHFAHLWSTYEIRDTPDGPATVTGINSVQAVNDGTRWRVLSILWEPDTTAGPIPERYKP
;
A
#
# COMPACT_ATOMS: atom_id res chain seq x y z
N MET A 1 -34.75 39.92 84.79
CA MET A 1 -35.09 39.87 83.35
C MET A 1 -33.84 39.41 82.61
N ARG A 2 -33.75 38.15 82.23
CA ARG A 2 -32.59 37.58 81.48
C ARG A 2 -32.99 37.50 80.00
N ARG A 3 -32.25 38.21 79.13
CA ARG A 3 -32.45 38.13 77.69
C ARG A 3 -31.58 37.01 77.16
N PHE A 4 -32.20 36.00 76.54
CA PHE A 4 -31.52 34.97 75.75
C PHE A 4 -31.30 35.50 74.36
N VAL A 5 -30.00 35.54 73.91
CA VAL A 5 -29.63 35.79 72.54
C VAL A 5 -29.43 34.43 71.84
N LEU A 6 -30.24 34.19 70.81
CA LEU A 6 -30.18 32.96 70.04
C LEU A 6 -29.21 33.24 68.84
N SER A 7 -28.04 32.62 68.84
CA SER A 7 -27.10 32.70 67.71
C SER A 7 -27.49 31.64 66.69
N LEU A 8 -27.84 32.11 65.50
CA LEU A 8 -28.05 31.27 64.30
C LEU A 8 -26.71 30.97 63.65
N ALA A 9 -26.25 29.73 63.62
CA ALA A 9 -25.09 29.30 62.86
C ALA A 9 -25.55 28.94 61.44
N VAL A 10 -25.07 29.68 60.44
CA VAL A 10 -25.29 29.42 59.03
C VAL A 10 -24.16 28.47 58.56
N ALA A 11 -24.48 27.23 58.27
CA ALA A 11 -23.56 26.27 57.65
C ALA A 11 -23.51 26.50 56.15
N SER A 12 -22.37 27.02 55.63
CA SER A 12 -22.12 27.13 54.20
C SER A 12 -21.68 25.79 53.64
N ILE A 13 -22.52 25.16 52.81
CA ILE A 13 -22.19 23.95 52.08
C ILE A 13 -21.37 24.38 50.84
N VAL A 14 -20.08 24.03 50.83
CA VAL A 14 -19.20 24.23 49.66
C VAL A 14 -19.43 23.08 48.69
N PHE A 15 -20.08 23.38 47.55
CA PHE A 15 -20.24 22.42 46.44
C PHE A 15 -18.93 22.37 45.64
N VAL A 16 -18.16 21.29 45.73
CA VAL A 16 -17.00 21.04 44.91
C VAL A 16 -17.48 20.33 43.66
N PRO A 17 -17.34 20.92 42.44
CA PRO A 17 -17.68 20.21 41.20
C PRO A 17 -16.65 19.12 40.93
N VAL A 18 -17.09 17.85 40.92
CA VAL A 18 -16.29 16.72 40.45
C VAL A 18 -16.17 16.81 38.93
N LEU A 19 -15.01 17.26 38.45
CA LEU A 19 -14.69 17.17 37.01
C LEU A 19 -14.57 15.70 36.64
N HIS A 20 -15.56 15.17 35.93
CA HIS A 20 -15.45 13.89 35.25
C HIS A 20 -14.56 14.07 34.05
N ALA A 21 -13.30 13.61 34.10
CA ALA A 21 -12.43 13.47 32.92
C ALA A 21 -13.06 12.42 32.01
N GLN A 22 -13.72 12.87 30.94
CA GLN A 22 -14.16 12.01 29.86
C GLN A 22 -12.92 11.44 29.18
N HIS A 23 -12.63 10.16 29.39
CA HIS A 23 -11.69 9.43 28.58
C HIS A 23 -12.21 9.40 27.14
N ALA A 24 -11.58 10.16 26.26
CA ALA A 24 -11.80 10.01 24.83
C ALA A 24 -11.47 8.55 24.45
N PRO A 25 -12.33 7.85 23.68
CA PRO A 25 -12.03 6.51 23.24
C PRO A 25 -10.76 6.55 22.41
N SER A 26 -9.72 5.83 22.85
CA SER A 26 -8.52 5.62 22.06
C SER A 26 -8.95 4.95 20.75
N ALA A 27 -8.68 5.61 19.61
CA ALA A 27 -8.92 5.04 18.29
C ALA A 27 -8.15 3.72 18.20
N GLN A 28 -8.86 2.60 18.30
CA GLN A 28 -8.30 1.27 18.04
C GLN A 28 -7.78 1.30 16.61
N LYS A 29 -6.46 1.25 16.44
CA LYS A 29 -5.83 0.97 15.15
C LYS A 29 -6.35 -0.40 14.72
N THR A 30 -7.31 -0.42 13.81
CA THR A 30 -7.74 -1.66 13.15
C THR A 30 -6.51 -2.19 12.44
N THR A 31 -5.96 -3.30 12.92
CA THR A 31 -4.85 -3.99 12.26
C THR A 31 -5.39 -4.50 10.92
N GLN A 32 -5.01 -3.85 9.84
CA GLN A 32 -5.43 -4.26 8.50
C GLN A 32 -4.88 -5.67 8.23
N THR A 33 -5.77 -6.65 8.03
CA THR A 33 -5.36 -8.00 7.63
C THR A 33 -5.00 -7.98 6.15
N CYS A 34 -3.73 -8.27 5.85
CA CYS A 34 -3.25 -8.32 4.46
C CYS A 34 -3.51 -9.70 3.84
N PRO A 35 -3.77 -9.76 2.53
CA PRO A 35 -3.93 -11.03 1.81
C PRO A 35 -2.70 -11.94 1.96
N PRO A 36 -2.90 -13.28 1.89
CA PRO A 36 -1.79 -14.24 1.92
C PRO A 36 -0.92 -14.13 0.67
N SER A 37 0.31 -14.64 0.76
CA SER A 37 1.26 -14.77 -0.36
C SER A 37 2.07 -16.07 -0.24
N THR A 38 1.38 -17.17 0.09
CA THR A 38 2.01 -18.50 0.29
C THR A 38 2.32 -19.19 -1.03
N THR A 39 1.64 -18.79 -2.10
CA THR A 39 1.89 -19.19 -3.48
C THR A 39 2.24 -17.99 -4.37
N ILE A 40 2.82 -18.25 -5.55
CA ILE A 40 3.10 -17.19 -6.54
C ILE A 40 1.80 -16.53 -7.02
N GLN A 41 0.73 -17.29 -7.19
CA GLN A 41 -0.58 -16.77 -7.60
C GLN A 41 -1.15 -15.82 -6.53
N GLU A 42 -1.07 -16.21 -5.26
CA GLU A 42 -1.48 -15.34 -4.15
C GLU A 42 -0.61 -14.08 -4.05
N LEU A 43 0.71 -14.20 -4.22
CA LEU A 43 1.61 -13.03 -4.27
C LEU A 43 1.20 -12.06 -5.37
N THR A 44 0.98 -12.57 -6.59
CA THR A 44 0.60 -11.77 -7.76
C THR A 44 -0.70 -11.03 -7.50
N LYS A 45 -1.74 -11.75 -7.05
CA LYS A 45 -3.03 -11.13 -6.72
C LYS A 45 -2.92 -10.12 -5.59
N ALA A 46 -2.16 -10.44 -4.54
CA ALA A 46 -1.96 -9.53 -3.41
C ALA A 46 -1.21 -8.25 -3.82
N LEU A 47 -0.27 -8.34 -4.77
CA LEU A 47 0.39 -7.17 -5.36
C LEU A 47 -0.60 -6.28 -6.11
N ASP A 48 -1.43 -6.87 -6.99
CA ASP A 48 -2.47 -6.15 -7.73
C ASP A 48 -3.40 -5.39 -6.78
N ASP A 49 -3.89 -6.08 -5.73
CA ASP A 49 -4.77 -5.49 -4.72
C ASP A 49 -4.06 -4.37 -3.92
N ALA A 50 -2.77 -4.54 -3.63
CA ALA A 50 -2.01 -3.60 -2.81
C ALA A 50 -1.62 -2.32 -3.56
N VAL A 51 -1.32 -2.41 -4.87
CA VAL A 51 -0.95 -1.24 -5.68
C VAL A 51 -2.16 -0.47 -6.21
N SER A 52 -3.30 -1.14 -6.41
CA SER A 52 -4.52 -0.57 -6.99
C SER A 52 -5.30 0.32 -6.03
N GLY A 53 -6.09 1.23 -6.58
CA GLY A 53 -6.97 2.15 -5.85
C GLY A 53 -6.51 3.61 -5.86
N PRO A 54 -7.13 4.47 -5.01
CA PRO A 54 -6.72 5.87 -4.88
C PRO A 54 -5.25 6.04 -4.50
N GLY A 55 -4.64 7.13 -4.96
CA GLY A 55 -3.23 7.42 -4.65
C GLY A 55 -2.96 7.48 -3.15
N ASN A 56 -3.86 8.09 -2.39
CA ASN A 56 -3.79 8.25 -0.93
C ASN A 56 -4.23 7.03 -0.11
N LYS A 57 -4.54 5.90 -0.76
CA LYS A 57 -4.87 4.64 -0.09
C LYS A 57 -3.76 4.21 0.88
N ASP A 58 -4.13 3.61 2.01
CA ASP A 58 -3.18 2.92 2.88
C ASP A 58 -2.53 1.73 2.15
N ARG A 59 -1.20 1.75 2.10
CA ARG A 59 -0.39 0.73 1.42
C ARG A 59 0.45 -0.11 2.40
N THR A 60 -0.03 -0.29 3.62
CA THR A 60 0.61 -1.17 4.61
C THR A 60 0.77 -2.59 4.08
N CYS A 61 -0.23 -3.10 3.35
CA CYS A 61 -0.13 -4.43 2.74
C CYS A 61 0.94 -4.51 1.64
N LEU A 62 1.15 -3.44 0.88
CA LEU A 62 2.27 -3.40 -0.08
C LEU A 62 3.62 -3.54 0.64
N ARG A 63 3.84 -2.79 1.73
CA ARG A 63 5.07 -2.94 2.54
C ARG A 63 5.27 -4.36 3.05
N ASN A 64 4.19 -5.04 3.43
CA ASN A 64 4.26 -6.41 3.92
C ASN A 64 4.62 -7.43 2.83
N LEU A 65 4.26 -7.16 1.58
CA LEU A 65 4.56 -8.04 0.43
C LEU A 65 5.99 -7.84 -0.09
N LEU A 66 6.65 -6.73 0.22
CA LEU A 66 8.01 -6.44 -0.23
C LEU A 66 9.00 -6.66 0.91
N LEU A 67 10.25 -7.03 0.56
CA LEU A 67 11.36 -7.02 1.51
C LEU A 67 11.72 -5.56 1.88
N PRO A 68 12.29 -5.30 3.07
CA PRO A 68 12.63 -3.93 3.49
C PRO A 68 13.51 -3.18 2.48
N ASP A 69 14.45 -3.89 1.86
CA ASP A 69 15.39 -3.33 0.88
C ASP A 69 14.92 -3.48 -0.57
N ALA A 70 13.65 -3.84 -0.79
CA ALA A 70 13.11 -4.01 -2.12
C ALA A 70 13.24 -2.74 -2.96
N ARG A 71 13.43 -2.92 -4.27
CA ARG A 71 13.51 -1.82 -5.23
C ARG A 71 12.38 -1.90 -6.26
N LEU A 72 11.76 -0.76 -6.49
CA LEU A 72 10.70 -0.54 -7.47
C LEU A 72 11.28 0.37 -8.55
N THR A 73 11.51 -0.16 -9.75
CA THR A 73 12.38 0.48 -10.73
C THR A 73 11.70 0.60 -12.10
N PRO A 74 10.98 1.71 -12.38
CA PRO A 74 10.56 2.01 -13.75
C PRO A 74 11.75 2.30 -14.66
N ILE A 75 11.67 1.85 -15.91
CA ILE A 75 12.49 2.38 -16.98
C ILE A 75 11.84 3.68 -17.46
N ARG A 76 12.62 4.74 -17.56
CA ARG A 76 12.14 6.06 -17.97
C ARG A 76 13.02 6.64 -19.09
N LYS A 77 12.38 7.36 -20.00
CA LYS A 77 13.08 8.17 -20.96
C LYS A 77 13.72 9.38 -20.27
N THR A 78 14.99 9.61 -20.54
CA THR A 78 15.77 10.73 -20.00
C THR A 78 15.67 11.95 -20.92
N PRO A 79 16.05 13.16 -20.47
CA PRO A 79 15.96 14.38 -21.29
C PRO A 79 16.76 14.33 -22.57
N ASP A 80 17.85 13.54 -22.63
CA ASP A 80 18.68 13.34 -23.83
C ASP A 80 18.10 12.29 -24.79
N GLY A 81 16.93 11.70 -24.44
CA GLY A 81 16.23 10.71 -25.25
C GLY A 81 16.67 9.26 -25.03
N SER A 82 17.67 9.01 -24.18
CA SER A 82 18.05 7.66 -23.76
C SER A 82 17.08 7.07 -22.74
N PHE A 83 17.27 5.83 -22.30
CA PHE A 83 16.46 5.16 -21.29
C PHE A 83 17.33 4.79 -20.11
N ALA A 84 16.78 5.00 -18.89
CA ALA A 84 17.49 4.69 -17.66
C ALA A 84 16.56 4.12 -16.59
N PRO A 85 17.04 3.21 -15.74
CA PRO A 85 16.33 2.76 -14.57
C PRO A 85 16.24 3.89 -13.53
N HIS A 86 15.05 4.05 -12.93
CA HIS A 86 14.81 4.99 -11.83
C HIS A 86 14.45 4.23 -10.57
N ALA A 87 15.46 3.79 -9.83
CA ALA A 87 15.26 2.96 -8.64
C ALA A 87 14.63 3.75 -7.49
N LEU A 88 13.51 3.25 -6.98
CA LEU A 88 12.78 3.77 -5.83
C LEU A 88 12.81 2.76 -4.69
N THR A 89 12.87 3.25 -3.47
CA THR A 89 12.45 2.46 -2.30
C THR A 89 10.93 2.27 -2.32
N VAL A 90 10.43 1.32 -1.54
CA VAL A 90 8.97 1.11 -1.38
C VAL A 90 8.29 2.40 -0.90
N ASP A 91 8.91 3.08 0.07
CA ASP A 91 8.36 4.33 0.61
C ASP A 91 8.39 5.49 -0.38
N ASP A 92 9.42 5.59 -1.23
CA ASP A 92 9.47 6.61 -2.28
C ASP A 92 8.40 6.39 -3.34
N TRP A 93 8.16 5.12 -3.72
CA TRP A 93 7.07 4.78 -4.63
C TRP A 93 5.70 5.13 -4.02
N ILE A 94 5.46 4.78 -2.74
CA ILE A 94 4.22 5.11 -2.03
C ILE A 94 4.01 6.62 -1.97
N LYS A 95 5.06 7.40 -1.64
CA LYS A 95 5.00 8.87 -1.63
C LYS A 95 4.67 9.43 -3.01
N ALA A 96 5.30 8.91 -4.07
CA ALA A 96 5.04 9.36 -5.44
C ALA A 96 3.59 9.07 -5.87
N VAL A 97 3.07 7.88 -5.55
CA VAL A 97 1.68 7.52 -5.86
C VAL A 97 0.69 8.35 -5.03
N ALA A 98 1.01 8.67 -3.78
CA ALA A 98 0.16 9.49 -2.91
C ALA A 98 -0.09 10.91 -3.48
N GLN A 99 0.79 11.44 -4.34
CA GLN A 99 0.57 12.72 -5.03
C GLN A 99 -0.65 12.69 -5.97
N ARG A 100 -1.15 11.52 -6.34
CA ARG A 100 -2.38 11.36 -7.14
C ARG A 100 -3.64 11.68 -6.32
N GLY A 101 -3.55 11.80 -4.98
CA GLY A 101 -4.70 12.04 -4.09
C GLY A 101 -5.78 10.97 -4.29
N GLU A 102 -7.02 11.43 -4.54
CA GLU A 102 -8.18 10.57 -4.77
C GLU A 102 -8.20 9.90 -6.16
N THR A 103 -7.31 10.31 -7.09
CA THR A 103 -7.26 9.71 -8.42
C THR A 103 -6.76 8.27 -8.31
N ALA A 104 -7.64 7.34 -8.64
CA ALA A 104 -7.35 5.91 -8.60
C ALA A 104 -6.67 5.41 -9.88
N PHE A 105 -6.01 4.27 -9.77
CA PHE A 105 -5.65 3.38 -10.88
C PHE A 105 -5.79 1.94 -10.42
N TYR A 106 -5.99 1.03 -11.38
CA TYR A 106 -6.19 -0.38 -11.11
C TYR A 106 -5.24 -1.19 -11.98
N GLU A 107 -4.28 -1.85 -11.35
CA GLU A 107 -3.33 -2.71 -12.02
C GLU A 107 -3.77 -4.17 -11.93
N ARG A 108 -3.58 -4.92 -13.00
CA ARG A 108 -3.81 -6.37 -13.08
C ARG A 108 -2.68 -7.03 -13.83
N GLN A 109 -2.17 -8.11 -13.29
CA GLN A 109 -1.30 -9.01 -14.02
C GLN A 109 -2.16 -9.92 -14.89
N ILE A 110 -2.11 -9.73 -16.21
CA ILE A 110 -2.96 -10.46 -17.17
C ILE A 110 -2.31 -11.72 -17.72
N LYS A 111 -0.98 -11.84 -17.64
CA LYS A 111 -0.22 -13.05 -17.96
C LYS A 111 1.05 -13.10 -17.12
N VAL A 112 1.27 -14.21 -16.44
CA VAL A 112 2.46 -14.42 -15.61
C VAL A 112 3.17 -15.69 -16.06
N THR A 113 4.45 -15.56 -16.42
CA THR A 113 5.36 -16.69 -16.57
C THR A 113 6.29 -16.66 -15.36
N ALA A 114 6.23 -17.69 -14.55
CA ALA A 114 7.05 -17.82 -13.33
C ALA A 114 8.02 -18.99 -13.45
N GLU A 115 9.28 -18.71 -13.15
CA GLU A 115 10.33 -19.71 -12.98
C GLU A 115 10.83 -19.64 -11.54
N ASN A 116 10.92 -20.78 -10.87
CA ASN A 116 11.37 -20.81 -9.49
C ASN A 116 12.40 -21.92 -9.27
N TYR A 117 13.34 -21.67 -8.34
CA TYR A 117 14.28 -22.64 -7.88
C TYR A 117 14.52 -22.47 -6.37
N GLY A 118 14.24 -23.51 -5.59
CA GLY A 118 14.33 -23.46 -4.13
C GLY A 118 13.50 -22.32 -3.55
N HIS A 119 14.16 -21.32 -3.00
CA HIS A 119 13.53 -20.22 -2.27
C HIS A 119 13.46 -18.90 -3.07
N PHE A 120 13.71 -18.90 -4.36
CA PHE A 120 13.53 -17.69 -5.17
C PHE A 120 12.75 -17.98 -6.46
N ALA A 121 12.11 -16.93 -6.96
CA ALA A 121 11.36 -16.96 -8.21
C ALA A 121 11.63 -15.71 -9.05
N HIS A 122 11.57 -15.88 -10.36
CA HIS A 122 11.49 -14.82 -11.34
C HIS A 122 10.11 -14.88 -12.02
N LEU A 123 9.42 -13.74 -12.05
CA LEU A 123 8.14 -13.60 -12.74
C LEU A 123 8.31 -12.60 -13.87
N TRP A 124 8.00 -13.03 -15.09
CA TRP A 124 7.82 -12.17 -16.24
C TRP A 124 6.32 -11.97 -16.43
N SER A 125 5.83 -10.78 -16.06
CA SER A 125 4.41 -10.54 -15.91
C SER A 125 3.95 -9.40 -16.78
N THR A 126 3.02 -9.67 -17.69
CA THR A 126 2.32 -8.64 -18.45
C THR A 126 1.23 -8.04 -17.59
N TYR A 127 1.26 -6.73 -17.42
CA TYR A 127 0.25 -6.00 -16.66
C TYR A 127 -0.55 -5.06 -17.55
N GLU A 128 -1.71 -4.69 -17.06
CA GLU A 128 -2.53 -3.59 -17.57
C GLU A 128 -2.90 -2.63 -16.44
N ILE A 129 -3.04 -1.36 -16.76
CA ILE A 129 -3.57 -0.34 -15.88
C ILE A 129 -4.88 0.18 -16.44
N ARG A 130 -5.86 0.42 -15.55
CA ARG A 130 -7.20 0.93 -15.86
C ARG A 130 -7.52 2.09 -14.92
N ASP A 131 -8.36 3.02 -15.35
CA ASP A 131 -8.83 4.14 -14.52
C ASP A 131 -9.99 3.73 -13.60
N THR A 132 -10.72 2.67 -13.97
CA THR A 132 -11.77 2.04 -13.16
C THR A 132 -11.59 0.52 -13.15
N PRO A 133 -12.10 -0.21 -12.12
CA PRO A 133 -11.88 -1.66 -11.99
C PRO A 133 -12.24 -2.47 -13.24
N ASP A 134 -13.31 -2.07 -13.92
CA ASP A 134 -13.85 -2.79 -15.09
C ASP A 134 -13.76 -1.97 -16.39
N GLY A 135 -13.04 -0.84 -16.36
CA GLY A 135 -12.82 -0.01 -17.54
C GLY A 135 -11.84 -0.64 -18.53
N PRO A 136 -11.64 -0.01 -19.70
CA PRO A 136 -10.64 -0.45 -20.66
C PRO A 136 -9.22 -0.24 -20.09
N ALA A 137 -8.26 -1.04 -20.54
CA ALA A 137 -6.85 -0.80 -20.25
C ALA A 137 -6.38 0.52 -20.89
N THR A 138 -5.74 1.37 -20.11
CA THR A 138 -5.17 2.65 -20.56
C THR A 138 -3.66 2.56 -20.79
N VAL A 139 -3.01 1.61 -20.11
CA VAL A 139 -1.57 1.31 -20.25
C VAL A 139 -1.39 -0.20 -20.13
N THR A 140 -0.51 -0.77 -20.92
CA THR A 140 0.03 -2.13 -20.74
C THR A 140 1.53 -2.08 -20.58
N GLY A 141 2.14 -3.15 -20.07
CA GLY A 141 3.57 -3.21 -19.91
C GLY A 141 4.02 -4.57 -19.37
N ILE A 142 5.30 -4.67 -19.07
CA ILE A 142 5.88 -5.88 -18.48
C ILE A 142 6.58 -5.54 -17.18
N ASN A 143 6.29 -6.33 -16.15
CA ASN A 143 7.01 -6.39 -14.89
C ASN A 143 7.98 -7.57 -14.90
N SER A 144 9.25 -7.33 -14.60
CA SER A 144 10.23 -8.35 -14.20
C SER A 144 10.32 -8.34 -12.67
N VAL A 145 9.80 -9.39 -12.03
CA VAL A 145 9.70 -9.48 -10.57
C VAL A 145 10.68 -10.53 -10.07
N GLN A 146 11.49 -10.17 -9.07
CA GLN A 146 12.26 -11.14 -8.29
C GLN A 146 11.58 -11.31 -6.94
N ALA A 147 11.30 -12.56 -6.56
CA ALA A 147 10.64 -12.88 -5.30
C ALA A 147 11.43 -13.94 -4.53
N VAL A 148 11.31 -13.91 -3.20
CA VAL A 148 11.95 -14.84 -2.27
C VAL A 148 10.88 -15.43 -1.35
N ASN A 149 10.95 -16.75 -1.13
CA ASN A 149 10.18 -17.44 -0.11
C ASN A 149 11.00 -17.52 1.18
N ASP A 150 10.52 -16.90 2.25
CA ASP A 150 11.20 -16.86 3.55
C ASP A 150 10.95 -18.11 4.42
N GLY A 151 10.33 -19.13 3.84
CA GLY A 151 9.91 -20.36 4.52
C GLY A 151 8.44 -20.34 4.97
N THR A 152 7.80 -19.17 4.95
CA THR A 152 6.39 -18.99 5.31
C THR A 152 5.57 -18.41 4.17
N ARG A 153 6.15 -17.51 3.37
CA ARG A 153 5.48 -16.80 2.29
C ARG A 153 6.46 -16.25 1.25
N TRP A 154 5.92 -15.92 0.08
CA TRP A 154 6.65 -15.19 -0.95
C TRP A 154 6.63 -13.70 -0.67
N ARG A 155 7.79 -13.05 -0.88
CA ARG A 155 7.96 -11.60 -0.78
C ARG A 155 8.80 -11.10 -1.94
N VAL A 156 8.49 -9.90 -2.40
CA VAL A 156 9.20 -9.27 -3.53
C VAL A 156 10.52 -8.69 -3.07
N LEU A 157 11.58 -8.99 -3.80
CA LEU A 157 12.91 -8.38 -3.69
C LEU A 157 13.06 -7.17 -4.62
N SER A 158 12.57 -7.28 -5.85
CA SER A 158 12.61 -6.17 -6.82
C SER A 158 11.54 -6.32 -7.89
N ILE A 159 11.08 -5.17 -8.40
CA ILE A 159 10.26 -5.07 -9.60
C ILE A 159 10.93 -4.06 -10.53
N LEU A 160 11.27 -4.50 -11.74
CA LEU A 160 11.65 -3.65 -12.85
C LEU A 160 10.52 -3.66 -13.86
N TRP A 161 10.10 -2.51 -14.37
CA TRP A 161 9.01 -2.48 -15.34
C TRP A 161 9.18 -1.40 -16.40
N GLU A 162 8.53 -1.66 -17.53
CA GLU A 162 8.44 -0.71 -18.61
C GLU A 162 7.06 -0.79 -19.28
N PRO A 163 6.38 0.35 -19.51
CA PRO A 163 5.12 0.37 -20.25
C PRO A 163 5.35 0.29 -21.74
N ASP A 164 4.34 -0.19 -22.48
CA ASP A 164 4.33 -0.28 -23.93
C ASP A 164 4.46 1.08 -24.64
N THR A 165 4.01 2.15 -23.98
CA THR A 165 4.19 3.53 -24.46
C THR A 165 5.65 3.95 -24.56
N THR A 166 6.55 3.23 -23.88
CA THR A 166 7.99 3.45 -23.89
C THR A 166 8.72 2.34 -24.65
N ALA A 167 8.39 1.08 -24.35
CA ALA A 167 9.06 -0.10 -24.93
C ALA A 167 8.54 -0.49 -26.34
N GLY A 168 7.37 0.00 -26.71
CA GLY A 168 6.63 -0.48 -27.87
C GLY A 168 5.70 -1.67 -27.56
N PRO A 169 5.01 -2.23 -28.56
CA PRO A 169 3.93 -3.19 -28.36
C PRO A 169 4.43 -4.48 -27.69
N ILE A 170 3.57 -5.01 -26.79
CA ILE A 170 3.83 -6.29 -26.10
C ILE A 170 3.97 -7.42 -27.12
N PRO A 171 5.08 -8.19 -27.12
CA PRO A 171 5.27 -9.34 -28.00
C PRO A 171 4.16 -10.39 -27.81
N GLU A 172 3.76 -11.05 -28.90
CA GLU A 172 2.60 -12.00 -28.90
C GLU A 172 2.72 -13.10 -27.85
N ARG A 173 3.94 -13.63 -27.64
CA ARG A 173 4.23 -14.65 -26.62
C ARG A 173 3.92 -14.21 -25.19
N TYR A 174 3.78 -12.91 -24.93
CA TYR A 174 3.50 -12.34 -23.60
C TYR A 174 2.09 -11.79 -23.47
N LYS A 175 1.26 -11.87 -24.51
CA LYS A 175 -0.17 -11.58 -24.40
C LYS A 175 -0.92 -12.75 -23.77
N PRO A 176 -2.09 -12.52 -23.15
CA PRO A 176 -2.96 -13.56 -22.59
C PRO A 176 -3.28 -14.68 -23.55
#